data_e9a4a7a7051c81abddf16812bf9a848c
#
_entry.id   e9a4a7a7051c81abddf16812bf9a848c
#
_cell.length_a   1.000
_cell.length_b   1.000
_cell.length_c   1.000
_cell.angle_alpha   90.00
_cell.angle_beta   90.00
_cell.angle_gamma   90.00
#
_symmetry.space_group_name_H-M   'P 1'
#
loop_
_entity.id
_entity.type
_entity.pdbx_description
1 polymer ?
#
loop_
_entity_poly.entity_id
_entity_poly.type
_entity_poly.pdbx_seq_one_letter_code
_entity_poly.pdbx_strand_id
1 'polypeptide(L)'
;MLVQFMVKNVLSFKEETVLDMTAIKAYKEHECNLIDIGMKEKFLRVAAIYGANASGKSNLYMAMSLFQRIIMESLNNVGEGEKNAIDRYYVPFSFEKTEENSEFQIVEIYGGYEYKYGFEYNAECIVTEWMY
;
A
#
# COMPACT_ATOMS: atom_id res chain seq x y z
N MET A 1 -6.60 10.52 -5.64
CA MET A 1 -7.30 10.23 -4.34
C MET A 1 -7.14 8.75 -4.06
N LEU A 2 -6.64 8.40 -2.87
CA LEU A 2 -6.50 7.01 -2.44
C LEU A 2 -7.88 6.35 -2.28
N VAL A 3 -8.06 5.19 -2.89
CA VAL A 3 -9.22 4.32 -2.75
C VAL A 3 -8.87 3.10 -1.90
N GLN A 4 -7.78 2.40 -2.25
CA GLN A 4 -7.31 1.24 -1.50
C GLN A 4 -5.78 1.22 -1.45
N PHE A 5 -5.25 0.71 -0.34
CA PHE A 5 -3.85 0.34 -0.22
C PHE A 5 -3.76 -1.08 0.31
N MET A 6 -3.10 -1.95 -0.43
CA MET A 6 -2.89 -3.35 -0.08
C MET A 6 -1.42 -3.63 0.18
N VAL A 7 -1.18 -4.47 1.17
CA VAL A 7 0.15 -4.96 1.55
C VAL A 7 0.09 -6.44 1.91
N LYS A 8 1.10 -7.21 1.47
CA LYS A 8 1.27 -8.62 1.79
C LYS A 8 2.74 -8.92 2.03
N ASN A 9 3.04 -9.77 3.01
CA ASN A 9 4.40 -10.19 3.39
C ASN A 9 5.36 -9.02 3.64
N VAL A 10 4.92 -8.00 4.39
CA VAL A 10 5.73 -6.82 4.75
C VAL A 10 5.55 -6.50 6.23
N LEU A 11 6.65 -6.29 6.95
CA LEU A 11 6.64 -5.93 8.38
C LEU A 11 5.84 -6.94 9.23
N SER A 12 4.72 -6.52 9.80
CA SER A 12 3.81 -7.37 10.58
C SER A 12 2.65 -7.96 9.77
N PHE A 13 2.57 -7.65 8.49
CA PHE A 13 1.50 -8.13 7.60
C PHE A 13 1.98 -9.38 6.85
N LYS A 14 1.56 -10.57 7.30
CA LYS A 14 1.82 -11.82 6.62
C LYS A 14 0.89 -11.99 5.43
N GLU A 15 -0.40 -11.96 5.72
CA GLU A 15 -1.46 -12.13 4.75
C GLU A 15 -1.81 -10.79 4.09
N GLU A 16 -2.50 -10.86 2.96
CA GLU A 16 -3.06 -9.69 2.30
C GLU A 16 -3.91 -8.86 3.27
N THR A 17 -3.52 -7.60 3.42
CA THR A 17 -4.20 -6.65 4.28
C THR A 17 -4.51 -5.40 3.48
N VAL A 18 -5.79 -4.99 3.48
CA VAL A 18 -6.28 -3.87 2.69
C VAL A 18 -6.78 -2.75 3.60
N LEU A 19 -6.24 -1.56 3.39
CA LEU A 19 -6.86 -0.31 3.85
C LEU A 19 -7.81 0.17 2.76
N ASP A 20 -9.11 0.14 3.02
CA ASP A 20 -10.15 0.55 2.08
C ASP A 20 -10.77 1.88 2.53
N MET A 21 -10.75 2.87 1.64
CA MET A 21 -11.34 4.19 1.86
C MET A 21 -12.73 4.33 1.26
N THR A 22 -13.35 3.23 0.80
CA THR A 22 -14.72 3.22 0.31
C THR A 22 -15.70 3.39 1.47
N ALA A 23 -16.64 4.31 1.33
CA ALA A 23 -17.64 4.57 2.36
C ALA A 23 -18.69 3.47 2.42
N ILE A 24 -19.02 3.02 3.64
CA ILE A 24 -20.05 2.02 3.86
C ILE A 24 -21.43 2.70 3.75
N LYS A 25 -22.23 2.27 2.78
CA LYS A 25 -23.55 2.86 2.46
C LYS A 25 -24.56 2.85 3.63
N ALA A 26 -24.39 1.96 4.59
CA ALA A 26 -25.26 1.87 5.77
C ALA A 26 -25.10 3.04 6.72
N TYR A 27 -23.92 3.69 6.74
CA TYR A 27 -23.63 4.82 7.62
C TYR A 27 -23.90 6.12 6.88
N LYS A 28 -25.00 6.81 7.26
CA LYS A 28 -25.40 8.09 6.67
C LYS A 28 -24.95 9.29 7.52
N GLU A 29 -24.29 9.04 8.62
CA GLU A 29 -23.74 10.05 9.50
C GLU A 29 -22.45 10.63 8.91
N HIS A 30 -22.16 11.90 9.22
CA HIS A 30 -20.93 12.57 8.81
C HIS A 30 -20.71 12.69 7.29
N GLU A 31 -21.74 13.10 6.56
CA GLU A 31 -21.64 13.34 5.10
C GLU A 31 -20.48 14.28 4.71
N CYS A 32 -20.08 15.19 5.61
CA CYS A 32 -18.93 16.06 5.41
C CYS A 32 -17.59 15.32 5.24
N ASN A 33 -17.49 14.08 5.72
CA ASN A 33 -16.32 13.21 5.53
C ASN A 33 -16.36 12.41 4.22
N LEU A 34 -17.39 12.58 3.41
CA LEU A 34 -17.55 11.86 2.14
C LEU A 34 -17.08 12.70 0.96
N ILE A 35 -16.49 12.03 0.01
CA ILE A 35 -16.15 12.53 -1.33
C ILE A 35 -17.10 11.86 -2.30
N ASP A 36 -17.90 12.65 -2.99
CA ASP A 36 -18.77 12.21 -4.08
C ASP A 36 -18.18 12.75 -5.40
N ILE A 37 -17.77 11.87 -6.26
CA ILE A 37 -17.17 12.19 -7.57
C ILE A 37 -18.08 11.76 -8.73
N GLY A 38 -19.36 11.48 -8.44
CA GLY A 38 -20.33 11.03 -9.44
C GLY A 38 -20.22 9.54 -9.79
N MET A 39 -19.45 8.76 -9.04
CA MET A 39 -19.39 7.31 -9.16
C MET A 39 -20.48 6.64 -8.30
N LYS A 40 -20.67 5.33 -8.48
CA LYS A 40 -21.61 4.54 -7.69
C LYS A 40 -21.28 4.53 -6.20
N GLU A 41 -20.01 4.69 -5.85
CA GLU A 41 -19.48 4.64 -4.50
C GLU A 41 -18.98 6.01 -4.09
N LYS A 42 -19.09 6.30 -2.80
CA LYS A 42 -18.49 7.48 -2.16
C LYS A 42 -17.25 7.04 -1.40
N PHE A 43 -16.33 7.96 -1.19
CA PHE A 43 -15.06 7.69 -0.56
C PHE A 43 -14.86 8.54 0.69
N LEU A 44 -14.05 8.04 1.61
CA LEU A 44 -13.73 8.75 2.86
C LEU A 44 -12.64 9.80 2.60
N ARG A 45 -12.80 11.00 3.17
CA ARG A 45 -11.74 12.01 3.22
C ARG A 45 -10.67 11.67 4.24
N VAL A 46 -11.10 11.10 5.35
CA VAL A 46 -10.26 10.80 6.51
C VAL A 46 -10.70 9.47 7.09
N ALA A 47 -9.73 8.65 7.43
CA ALA A 47 -9.93 7.45 8.24
C ALA A 47 -9.04 7.52 9.48
N ALA A 48 -9.58 7.16 10.63
CA ALA A 48 -8.84 7.06 11.87
C ALA A 48 -8.67 5.59 12.26
N ILE A 49 -7.42 5.19 12.50
CA ILE A 49 -7.08 3.80 12.83
C ILE A 49 -6.77 3.69 14.31
N TYR A 50 -7.57 2.91 15.01
CA TYR A 50 -7.44 2.64 16.44
C TYR A 50 -7.07 1.17 16.69
N GLY A 51 -6.42 0.91 17.80
CA GLY A 51 -6.09 -0.45 18.22
C GLY A 51 -5.12 -0.45 19.39
N ALA A 52 -4.95 -1.61 20.03
CA ALA A 52 -4.01 -1.80 21.13
C ALA A 52 -2.56 -1.49 20.72
N ASN A 53 -1.68 -1.32 21.71
CA ASN A 53 -0.26 -1.21 21.44
C ASN A 53 0.22 -2.51 20.77
N ALA A 54 1.18 -2.37 19.87
CA ALA A 54 1.71 -3.47 19.05
C ALA A 54 0.71 -4.13 18.07
N SER A 55 -0.45 -3.50 17.78
CA SER A 55 -1.43 -4.04 16.81
C SER A 55 -1.12 -3.75 15.34
N GLY A 56 0.06 -3.24 15.02
CA GLY A 56 0.48 -2.99 13.63
C GLY A 56 0.13 -1.61 13.07
N LYS A 57 -0.48 -0.69 13.82
CA LYS A 57 -0.84 0.66 13.32
C LYS A 57 0.33 1.42 12.71
N SER A 58 1.46 1.46 13.41
CA SER A 58 2.68 2.10 12.91
C SER A 58 3.27 1.37 11.70
N ASN A 59 3.10 0.05 11.64
CA ASN A 59 3.56 -0.74 10.51
C ASN A 59 2.77 -0.45 9.23
N LEU A 60 1.49 -0.09 9.32
CA LEU A 60 0.73 0.35 8.17
C LEU A 60 1.29 1.66 7.59
N TYR A 61 1.59 2.64 8.45
CA TYR A 61 2.26 3.87 8.02
C TYR A 61 3.65 3.59 7.41
N MET A 62 4.41 2.70 8.04
CA MET A 62 5.74 2.29 7.52
C MET A 62 5.62 1.58 6.18
N ALA A 63 4.64 0.69 6.00
CA ALA A 63 4.37 0.01 4.74
C ALA A 63 4.04 1.00 3.60
N MET A 64 3.19 1.99 3.86
CA MET A 64 2.90 3.06 2.88
C MET A 64 4.16 3.88 2.56
N SER A 65 5.00 4.15 3.55
CA SER A 65 6.27 4.86 3.35
C SER A 65 7.28 4.04 2.55
N LEU A 66 7.35 2.72 2.77
CA LEU A 66 8.18 1.80 1.99
C LEU A 66 7.72 1.76 0.52
N PHE A 67 6.42 1.60 0.29
CA PHE A 67 5.84 1.66 -1.06
C PHE A 67 6.27 2.93 -1.81
N GLN A 68 6.07 4.09 -1.17
CA GLN A 68 6.46 5.38 -1.77
C GLN A 68 7.96 5.45 -2.07
N ARG A 69 8.82 5.01 -1.16
CA ARG A 69 10.27 5.03 -1.34
C ARG A 69 10.73 4.12 -2.45
N ILE A 70 10.18 2.90 -2.54
CA ILE A 70 10.50 1.98 -3.62
C ILE A 70 10.21 2.63 -4.97
N ILE A 71 9.04 3.24 -5.15
CA ILE A 71 8.67 3.92 -6.40
C ILE A 71 9.60 5.09 -6.70
N MET A 72 9.88 5.94 -5.71
CA MET A 72 10.66 7.16 -5.94
C MET A 72 12.15 6.91 -6.12
N GLU A 73 12.70 5.87 -5.51
CA GLU A 73 14.14 5.63 -5.44
C GLU A 73 14.62 4.48 -6.32
N SER A 74 13.74 3.58 -6.77
CA SER A 74 14.11 2.45 -7.62
C SER A 74 14.75 2.86 -8.94
N LEU A 75 14.39 4.03 -9.47
CA LEU A 75 14.95 4.58 -10.70
C LEU A 75 16.26 5.37 -10.50
N ASN A 76 16.56 5.79 -9.27
CA ASN A 76 17.68 6.70 -9.00
C ASN A 76 19.00 5.99 -8.70
N ASN A 77 19.00 4.67 -8.51
CA ASN A 77 20.17 3.91 -8.07
C ASN A 77 20.71 2.93 -9.14
N VAL A 78 20.74 3.36 -10.39
CA VAL A 78 21.40 2.61 -11.48
C VAL A 78 22.88 3.03 -11.57
N GLY A 79 23.59 2.99 -10.45
CA GLY A 79 25.05 3.19 -10.39
C GLY A 79 25.75 1.85 -10.31
N GLU A 80 26.74 1.62 -11.18
CA GLU A 80 27.58 0.42 -11.15
C GLU A 80 28.25 0.30 -9.76
N GLY A 81 27.90 -0.75 -9.00
CA GLY A 81 28.60 -1.15 -7.78
C GLY A 81 27.86 -0.91 -6.45
N GLU A 82 26.69 -0.30 -6.41
CA GLU A 82 25.89 -0.26 -5.19
C GLU A 82 24.96 -1.48 -5.09
N LYS A 83 24.84 -2.04 -3.86
CA LYS A 83 23.83 -3.06 -3.55
C LYS A 83 22.47 -2.56 -3.99
N ASN A 84 21.69 -3.44 -4.62
CA ASN A 84 20.36 -3.13 -5.13
C ASN A 84 19.58 -2.27 -4.15
N ALA A 85 19.08 -1.12 -4.62
CA ALA A 85 18.32 -0.18 -3.78
C ALA A 85 17.12 -0.85 -3.10
N ILE A 86 16.57 -1.87 -3.74
CA ILE A 86 15.42 -2.67 -3.26
C ILE A 86 15.76 -3.45 -1.99
N ASP A 87 16.97 -3.99 -1.83
CA ASP A 87 17.40 -4.73 -0.63
C ASP A 87 17.20 -3.90 0.65
N ARG A 88 17.41 -2.58 0.59
CA ARG A 88 17.21 -1.67 1.71
C ARG A 88 15.75 -1.57 2.16
N TYR A 89 14.83 -1.85 1.27
CA TYR A 89 13.38 -1.74 1.48
C TYR A 89 12.68 -3.09 1.59
N TYR A 90 13.44 -4.18 1.47
CA TYR A 90 12.89 -5.52 1.64
C TYR A 90 12.84 -5.87 3.12
N VAL A 91 11.64 -5.73 3.71
CA VAL A 91 11.36 -6.04 5.12
C VAL A 91 10.19 -7.01 5.20
N PRO A 92 10.39 -8.28 4.83
CA PRO A 92 9.33 -9.28 4.82
C PRO A 92 8.85 -9.60 6.25
N PHE A 93 7.71 -10.30 6.33
CA PHE A 93 7.21 -10.80 7.60
C PHE A 93 8.21 -11.78 8.22
N SER A 94 8.68 -11.47 9.42
CA SER A 94 9.87 -12.12 10.01
C SER A 94 9.56 -13.25 11.01
N PHE A 95 8.30 -13.45 11.41
CA PHE A 95 7.95 -14.50 12.38
C PHE A 95 7.90 -15.91 11.78
N GLU A 96 7.81 -16.00 10.47
CA GLU A 96 7.91 -17.23 9.72
C GLU A 96 8.83 -17.02 8.52
N LYS A 97 9.67 -18.03 8.21
CA LYS A 97 10.43 -18.00 6.97
C LYS A 97 9.48 -18.35 5.83
N THR A 98 9.06 -17.34 5.07
CA THR A 98 8.34 -17.52 3.83
C THR A 98 9.30 -17.27 2.66
N GLU A 99 9.23 -18.10 1.63
CA GLU A 99 9.90 -17.84 0.34
C GLU A 99 9.01 -16.96 -0.57
N GLU A 100 7.92 -16.42 -0.01
CA GLU A 100 7.00 -15.57 -0.74
C GLU A 100 7.56 -14.17 -0.95
N ASN A 101 7.32 -13.61 -2.13
CA ASN A 101 7.60 -12.22 -2.42
C ASN A 101 6.75 -11.30 -1.53
N SER A 102 7.25 -10.11 -1.29
CA SER A 102 6.46 -9.03 -0.71
C SER A 102 5.64 -8.35 -1.81
N GLU A 103 4.43 -7.91 -1.49
CA GLU A 103 3.51 -7.33 -2.47
C GLU A 103 2.90 -6.03 -1.95
N PHE A 104 2.83 -5.06 -2.84
CA PHE A 104 2.08 -3.82 -2.64
C PHE A 104 1.13 -3.57 -3.81
N GLN A 105 -0.03 -3.00 -3.49
CA GLN A 105 -0.95 -2.49 -4.49
C GLN A 105 -1.65 -1.24 -3.99
N ILE A 106 -1.84 -0.28 -4.87
CA ILE A 106 -2.64 0.91 -4.63
C ILE A 106 -3.76 0.99 -5.67
N VAL A 107 -4.93 1.44 -5.23
CA VAL A 107 -6.00 1.90 -6.12
C VAL A 107 -6.24 3.36 -5.83
N GLU A 108 -6.17 4.18 -6.86
CA GLU A 108 -6.41 5.61 -6.75
C GLU A 108 -7.26 6.15 -7.89
N ILE A 109 -7.93 7.27 -7.63
CA ILE A 109 -8.68 8.00 -8.66
C ILE A 109 -7.96 9.32 -8.93
N TYR A 110 -7.62 9.54 -10.19
CA TYR A 110 -7.00 10.75 -10.68
C TYR A 110 -7.64 11.17 -12.02
N GLY A 111 -8.01 12.44 -12.16
CA GLY A 111 -8.59 12.96 -13.39
C GLY A 111 -9.92 12.29 -13.80
N GLY A 112 -10.65 11.66 -12.86
CA GLY A 112 -11.90 10.93 -13.14
C GLY A 112 -11.71 9.49 -13.59
N TYR A 113 -10.48 8.99 -13.63
CA TYR A 113 -10.13 7.62 -13.96
C TYR A 113 -9.62 6.89 -12.71
N GLU A 114 -9.93 5.60 -12.62
CA GLU A 114 -9.39 4.71 -11.61
C GLU A 114 -8.11 4.06 -12.14
N TYR A 115 -7.07 4.09 -11.32
CA TYR A 115 -5.78 3.46 -11.59
C TYR A 115 -5.50 2.43 -10.51
N LYS A 116 -5.12 1.24 -10.92
CA LYS A 116 -4.67 0.16 -10.07
C LYS A 116 -3.21 -0.13 -10.40
N TYR A 117 -2.31 0.20 -9.50
CA TYR A 117 -0.88 -0.04 -9.64
C TYR A 117 -0.37 -0.93 -8.51
N GLY A 118 0.51 -1.86 -8.84
CA GLY A 118 1.12 -2.70 -7.83
C GLY A 118 2.36 -3.43 -8.35
N PHE A 119 3.07 -4.03 -7.42
CA PHE A 119 4.25 -4.84 -7.73
C PHE A 119 4.51 -5.89 -6.64
N GLU A 120 5.11 -7.00 -7.07
CA GLU A 120 5.78 -7.98 -6.22
C GLU A 120 7.28 -7.76 -6.25
N TYR A 121 7.93 -7.92 -5.11
CA TYR A 121 9.37 -7.74 -5.02
C TYR A 121 10.00 -8.64 -3.95
N ASN A 122 11.29 -8.84 -4.07
CA ASN A 122 12.14 -9.53 -3.09
C ASN A 122 13.41 -8.70 -2.81
N ALA A 123 14.39 -9.25 -2.12
CA ALA A 123 15.64 -8.56 -1.81
C ALA A 123 16.48 -8.20 -3.05
N GLU A 124 16.25 -8.87 -4.19
CA GLU A 124 17.08 -8.74 -5.38
C GLU A 124 16.45 -7.81 -6.43
N CYS A 125 15.12 -7.90 -6.63
CA CYS A 125 14.45 -7.19 -7.72
C CYS A 125 12.94 -7.05 -7.52
N ILE A 126 12.32 -6.21 -8.36
CA ILE A 126 10.88 -6.27 -8.64
C ILE A 126 10.66 -7.47 -9.56
N VAL A 127 9.84 -8.41 -9.10
CA VAL A 127 9.55 -9.68 -9.78
C VAL A 127 8.42 -9.49 -10.79
N THR A 128 7.39 -8.79 -10.39
CA THR A 128 6.20 -8.51 -11.21
C THR A 128 5.72 -7.09 -10.94
N GLU A 129 5.29 -6.40 -11.98
CA GLU A 129 4.72 -5.06 -11.89
C GLU A 129 3.49 -4.97 -12.79
N TRP A 130 2.43 -4.27 -12.33
CA TRP A 130 1.20 -4.08 -13.11
C TRP A 130 0.60 -2.71 -12.94
N MET A 131 -0.07 -2.22 -13.99
CA MET A 131 -0.84 -0.99 -13.99
C MET A 131 -2.08 -1.14 -14.88
N TYR A 132 -3.26 -0.81 -14.36
CA TYR A 132 -4.55 -0.87 -15.06
C TYR A 132 -5.27 0.46 -14.97
#